data_86761310385695131e6f78ec8e0192a1
#
_entry.id   86761310385695131e6f78ec8e0192a1
#
_cell.length_a   1.000
_cell.length_b   1.000
_cell.length_c   1.000
_cell.angle_alpha   90.00
_cell.angle_beta   90.00
_cell.angle_gamma   90.00
#
_symmetry.space_group_name_H-M   'P 1'
#
loop_
_entity.id
_entity.type
_entity.pdbx_description
1 polymer ?
#
loop_
_entity_poly.entity_id
_entity_poly.type
_entity_poly.pdbx_seq_one_letter_code
_entity_poly.pdbx_strand_id
1 'polypeptide(L)'
;MARFLSPLIAATAVVVSAALSAAADIQTLSADSAHTLVQRGELILLDVRTPSEWAMTGMPRDSVGANLQDVDFLAQARGAVLGDLEYPIAVICRAGNRSTEAAARLEAAGFVEIYEIVEGMAGLDGVGDGWIKRGLPTDQFLPPDN
;
A
#
# COMPACT_ATOMS: atom_id res chain seq x y z
N MET A 1 -11.94 -52.68 -53.80
CA MET A 1 -11.87 -52.55 -52.31
C MET A 1 -11.19 -51.25 -51.97
N ALA A 2 -11.93 -50.19 -51.70
CA ALA A 2 -11.42 -48.90 -51.35
C ALA A 2 -11.52 -48.74 -49.82
N ARG A 3 -10.37 -48.57 -49.09
CA ARG A 3 -10.28 -48.31 -47.67
C ARG A 3 -10.32 -46.80 -47.46
N PHE A 4 -11.40 -46.30 -46.90
CA PHE A 4 -11.51 -44.92 -46.45
C PHE A 4 -10.75 -44.78 -45.11
N LEU A 5 -9.66 -44.00 -45.11
CA LEU A 5 -9.02 -43.54 -43.88
C LEU A 5 -9.73 -42.26 -43.41
N SER A 6 -10.41 -42.35 -42.26
CA SER A 6 -10.95 -41.19 -41.60
C SER A 6 -9.82 -40.44 -40.84
N PRO A 7 -9.70 -39.12 -40.95
CA PRO A 7 -8.76 -38.38 -40.13
C PRO A 7 -9.32 -38.18 -38.70
N LEU A 8 -8.54 -38.60 -37.71
CA LEU A 8 -8.79 -38.31 -36.29
C LEU A 8 -8.45 -36.83 -36.05
N ILE A 9 -9.48 -36.03 -35.81
CA ILE A 9 -9.31 -34.64 -35.39
C ILE A 9 -9.06 -34.65 -33.86
N ALA A 10 -7.82 -34.43 -33.46
CA ALA A 10 -7.46 -34.23 -32.07
C ALA A 10 -7.89 -32.81 -31.62
N ALA A 11 -8.93 -32.74 -30.83
CA ALA A 11 -9.35 -31.50 -30.22
C ALA A 11 -8.41 -31.20 -29.03
N THR A 12 -7.51 -30.24 -29.20
CA THR A 12 -6.70 -29.68 -28.11
C THR A 12 -7.58 -28.79 -27.23
N ALA A 13 -7.93 -29.28 -26.05
CA ALA A 13 -8.61 -28.47 -25.03
C ALA A 13 -7.60 -27.47 -24.44
N VAL A 14 -7.80 -26.19 -24.73
CA VAL A 14 -7.07 -25.10 -24.08
C VAL A 14 -7.67 -24.93 -22.69
N VAL A 15 -6.96 -25.41 -21.66
CA VAL A 15 -7.32 -25.13 -20.26
C VAL A 15 -6.90 -23.71 -19.96
N VAL A 16 -7.86 -22.78 -20.01
CA VAL A 16 -7.67 -21.41 -19.49
C VAL A 16 -7.72 -21.52 -17.98
N SER A 17 -6.55 -21.57 -17.36
CA SER A 17 -6.41 -21.44 -15.92
C SER A 17 -6.74 -20.00 -15.55
N ALA A 18 -7.95 -19.73 -15.05
CA ALA A 18 -8.28 -18.47 -14.41
C ALA A 18 -7.50 -18.44 -13.08
N ALA A 19 -6.42 -17.67 -13.06
CA ALA A 19 -5.76 -17.32 -11.80
C ALA A 19 -6.79 -16.53 -10.97
N LEU A 20 -7.30 -17.15 -9.92
CA LEU A 20 -8.10 -16.48 -8.89
C LEU A 20 -7.15 -15.49 -8.21
N SER A 21 -7.24 -14.21 -8.58
CA SER A 21 -6.55 -13.14 -7.84
C SER A 21 -7.19 -13.12 -6.46
N ALA A 22 -6.45 -13.55 -5.44
CA ALA A 22 -6.90 -13.37 -4.06
C ALA A 22 -7.06 -11.86 -3.85
N ALA A 23 -8.24 -11.43 -3.40
CA ALA A 23 -8.45 -10.06 -2.97
C ALA A 23 -7.46 -9.78 -1.83
N ALA A 24 -6.81 -8.61 -1.85
CA ALA A 24 -5.95 -8.22 -0.74
C ALA A 24 -6.80 -8.11 0.53
N ASP A 25 -6.23 -8.53 1.65
CA ASP A 25 -6.85 -8.32 2.96
C ASP A 25 -6.30 -7.03 3.56
N ILE A 26 -7.12 -5.96 3.53
CA ILE A 26 -6.75 -4.68 4.15
C ILE A 26 -6.94 -4.83 5.66
N GLN A 27 -5.83 -4.80 6.38
CA GLN A 27 -5.79 -4.96 7.83
C GLN A 27 -5.51 -3.63 8.53
N THR A 28 -5.97 -3.50 9.78
CA THR A 28 -5.61 -2.36 10.64
C THR A 28 -4.32 -2.65 11.40
N LEU A 29 -3.46 -1.64 11.50
CA LEU A 29 -2.23 -1.69 12.26
C LEU A 29 -2.11 -0.45 13.15
N SER A 30 -1.69 -0.62 14.41
CA SER A 30 -1.43 0.55 15.27
C SER A 30 -0.15 1.27 14.84
N ALA A 31 -0.04 2.56 15.16
CA ALA A 31 1.15 3.34 14.87
C ALA A 31 2.43 2.74 15.52
N ASP A 32 2.32 2.22 16.75
CA ASP A 32 3.46 1.57 17.42
C ASP A 32 3.90 0.28 16.70
N SER A 33 2.94 -0.52 16.29
CA SER A 33 3.24 -1.76 15.54
C SER A 33 3.85 -1.45 14.18
N ALA A 34 3.29 -0.47 13.47
CA ALA A 34 3.83 -0.01 12.19
C ALA A 34 5.28 0.50 12.34
N HIS A 35 5.53 1.35 13.35
CA HIS A 35 6.89 1.83 13.62
C HIS A 35 7.85 0.66 13.86
N THR A 36 7.46 -0.32 14.67
CA THR A 36 8.29 -1.49 14.95
C THR A 36 8.63 -2.29 13.68
N LEU A 37 7.65 -2.53 12.82
CA LEU A 37 7.85 -3.29 11.57
C LEU A 37 8.73 -2.51 10.57
N VAL A 38 8.54 -1.20 10.47
CA VAL A 38 9.40 -0.33 9.64
C VAL A 38 10.85 -0.40 10.11
N GLN A 39 11.10 -0.30 11.43
CA GLN A 39 12.46 -0.38 12.00
C GLN A 39 13.15 -1.73 11.73
N ARG A 40 12.37 -2.79 11.55
CA ARG A 40 12.89 -4.13 11.20
C ARG A 40 13.06 -4.34 9.70
N GLY A 41 12.62 -3.39 8.87
CA GLY A 41 12.59 -3.55 7.42
C GLY A 41 11.57 -4.60 6.95
N GLU A 42 10.51 -4.81 7.70
CA GLU A 42 9.45 -5.78 7.42
C GLU A 42 8.19 -5.11 6.84
N LEU A 43 8.18 -3.78 6.72
CA LEU A 43 7.04 -2.99 6.26
C LEU A 43 7.52 -1.70 5.61
N ILE A 44 6.94 -1.34 4.47
CA ILE A 44 7.05 0.01 3.90
C ILE A 44 5.87 0.84 4.38
N LEU A 45 6.14 2.01 4.96
CA LEU A 45 5.13 2.96 5.40
C LEU A 45 5.02 4.12 4.41
N LEU A 46 3.83 4.31 3.83
CA LEU A 46 3.51 5.45 2.98
C LEU A 46 2.78 6.53 3.78
N ASP A 47 3.34 7.72 3.83
CA ASP A 47 2.62 8.90 4.28
C ASP A 47 1.87 9.49 3.08
N VAL A 48 0.54 9.31 3.07
CA VAL A 48 -0.32 9.71 1.95
C VAL A 48 -0.89 11.12 2.10
N ARG A 49 -0.34 11.90 3.05
CA ARG A 49 -0.68 13.31 3.23
C ARG A 49 -0.04 14.19 2.14
N THR A 50 -0.26 15.49 2.24
CA THR A 50 0.32 16.48 1.33
C THR A 50 1.73 16.92 1.77
N PRO A 51 2.58 17.41 0.85
CA PRO A 51 3.89 17.98 1.19
C PRO A 51 3.81 19.12 2.22
N SER A 52 2.75 19.94 2.21
CA SER A 52 2.55 20.98 3.22
C SER A 52 2.32 20.41 4.62
N GLU A 53 1.60 19.31 4.76
CA GLU A 53 1.42 18.62 6.04
C GLU A 53 2.73 17.97 6.51
N TRP A 54 3.53 17.40 5.61
CA TRP A 54 4.85 16.87 5.92
C TRP A 54 5.80 17.95 6.45
N ALA A 55 5.78 19.13 5.82
CA ALA A 55 6.60 20.27 6.26
C ALA A 55 6.17 20.80 7.63
N MET A 56 4.87 20.75 7.95
CA MET A 56 4.34 21.24 9.24
C MET A 56 4.65 20.33 10.41
N THR A 57 4.60 19.02 10.24
CA THR A 57 4.64 18.06 11.36
C THR A 57 5.78 17.07 11.29
N GLY A 58 6.53 17.07 10.19
CA GLY A 58 7.39 15.96 9.82
C GLY A 58 6.60 14.78 9.27
N MET A 59 7.33 13.78 8.80
CA MET A 59 6.83 12.49 8.35
C MET A 59 7.19 11.41 9.37
N PRO A 60 6.44 10.31 9.49
CA PRO A 60 6.92 9.17 10.27
C PRO A 60 8.35 8.81 9.85
N ARG A 61 9.23 8.53 10.81
CA ARG A 61 10.62 8.16 10.50
C ARG A 61 10.67 6.95 9.58
N ASP A 62 11.54 7.02 8.58
CA ASP A 62 11.74 5.99 7.55
C ASP A 62 10.50 5.71 6.68
N SER A 63 9.51 6.61 6.67
CA SER A 63 8.38 6.54 5.74
C SER A 63 8.72 7.13 4.38
N VAL A 64 7.95 6.73 3.38
CA VAL A 64 8.00 7.28 2.02
C VAL A 64 6.79 8.18 1.81
N GLY A 65 7.02 9.42 1.34
CA GLY A 65 5.93 10.31 0.97
C GLY A 65 5.31 9.88 -0.36
N ALA A 66 3.99 9.68 -0.36
CA ALA A 66 3.22 9.38 -1.56
C ALA A 66 1.86 10.08 -1.45
N ASN A 67 1.81 11.36 -1.85
CA ASN A 67 0.60 12.16 -1.74
C ASN A 67 -0.55 11.53 -2.53
N LEU A 68 -1.64 11.18 -1.85
CA LEU A 68 -2.80 10.53 -2.47
C LEU A 68 -3.42 11.34 -3.61
N GLN A 69 -3.27 12.66 -3.60
CA GLN A 69 -3.82 13.57 -4.62
C GLN A 69 -2.99 13.62 -5.91
N ASP A 70 -1.77 13.10 -5.89
CA ASP A 70 -0.90 13.12 -7.05
C ASP A 70 -1.38 12.10 -8.09
N VAL A 71 -1.25 12.46 -9.37
CA VAL A 71 -1.64 11.57 -10.47
C VAL A 71 -0.78 10.31 -10.54
N ASP A 72 0.43 10.36 -10.02
CA ASP A 72 1.42 9.29 -10.00
C ASP A 72 1.50 8.56 -8.64
N PHE A 73 0.52 8.75 -7.75
CA PHE A 73 0.45 8.07 -6.44
C PHE A 73 0.78 6.58 -6.52
N LEU A 74 0.14 5.85 -7.45
CA LEU A 74 0.38 4.41 -7.60
C LEU A 74 1.78 4.09 -8.13
N ALA A 75 2.36 4.96 -8.95
CA ALA A 75 3.74 4.81 -9.41
C ALA A 75 4.73 5.02 -8.25
N GLN A 76 4.47 6.01 -7.40
CA GLN A 76 5.26 6.26 -6.19
C GLN A 76 5.18 5.06 -5.22
N ALA A 77 3.99 4.53 -4.99
CA ALA A 77 3.79 3.34 -4.14
C ALA A 77 4.54 2.10 -4.68
N ARG A 78 4.47 1.86 -5.99
CA ARG A 78 5.22 0.76 -6.64
C ARG A 78 6.74 0.96 -6.54
N GLY A 79 7.20 2.19 -6.68
CA GLY A 79 8.61 2.55 -6.49
C GLY A 79 9.08 2.28 -5.06
N ALA A 80 8.27 2.57 -4.06
CA ALA A 80 8.60 2.36 -2.65
C ALA A 80 8.86 0.88 -2.30
N VAL A 81 8.15 -0.04 -2.94
CA VAL A 81 8.35 -1.50 -2.78
C VAL A 81 9.24 -2.11 -3.88
N LEU A 82 9.95 -1.29 -4.67
CA LEU A 82 10.79 -1.72 -5.79
C LEU A 82 10.09 -2.63 -6.81
N GLY A 83 8.77 -2.47 -6.95
CA GLY A 83 7.93 -3.26 -7.85
C GLY A 83 7.42 -4.59 -7.26
N ASP A 84 7.83 -4.95 -6.06
CA ASP A 84 7.34 -6.16 -5.36
C ASP A 84 5.99 -5.88 -4.69
N LEU A 85 4.89 -6.24 -5.36
CA LEU A 85 3.54 -6.01 -4.85
C LEU A 85 3.13 -6.96 -3.71
N GLU A 86 3.93 -7.98 -3.42
CA GLU A 86 3.73 -8.88 -2.28
C GLU A 86 4.40 -8.35 -1.00
N TYR A 87 5.28 -7.34 -1.14
CA TYR A 87 5.93 -6.75 0.03
C TYR A 87 4.93 -5.98 0.89
N PRO A 88 4.92 -6.17 2.24
CA PRO A 88 3.97 -5.53 3.14
C PRO A 88 4.07 -4.00 3.06
N ILE A 89 2.92 -3.35 2.88
CA ILE A 89 2.82 -1.89 2.78
C ILE A 89 1.74 -1.36 3.73
N ALA A 90 2.05 -0.28 4.42
CA ALA A 90 1.09 0.44 5.25
C ALA A 90 0.86 1.85 4.74
N VAL A 91 -0.32 2.38 4.98
CA VAL A 91 -0.68 3.77 4.66
C VAL A 91 -1.09 4.53 5.91
N ILE A 92 -0.60 5.76 6.05
CA ILE A 92 -0.96 6.67 7.12
C ILE A 92 -1.37 8.03 6.54
N CYS A 93 -2.43 8.61 7.07
CA CYS A 93 -2.81 9.99 6.79
C CYS A 93 -2.93 10.78 8.10
N ARG A 94 -3.67 11.90 8.10
CA ARG A 94 -3.85 12.68 9.32
C ARG A 94 -4.73 11.96 10.34
N ALA A 95 -5.90 11.44 9.93
CA ALA A 95 -6.93 10.88 10.81
C ALA A 95 -7.87 9.87 10.09
N GLY A 96 -7.33 8.97 9.27
CA GLY A 96 -8.01 7.78 8.75
C GLY A 96 -8.69 7.88 7.38
N ASN A 97 -9.33 8.97 6.99
CA ASN A 97 -10.15 8.98 5.75
C ASN A 97 -9.35 8.76 4.46
N ARG A 98 -8.23 9.44 4.30
CA ARG A 98 -7.37 9.31 3.11
C ARG A 98 -6.62 7.97 3.07
N SER A 99 -6.28 7.42 4.22
CA SER A 99 -5.63 6.10 4.30
C SER A 99 -6.57 4.99 3.82
N THR A 100 -7.87 5.07 4.14
CA THR A 100 -8.88 4.13 3.63
C THR A 100 -8.96 4.18 2.10
N GLU A 101 -9.01 5.37 1.51
CA GLU A 101 -9.00 5.52 0.05
C GLU A 101 -7.68 5.01 -0.57
N ALA A 102 -6.55 5.33 0.05
CA ALA A 102 -5.23 4.89 -0.42
C ALA A 102 -5.13 3.37 -0.42
N ALA A 103 -5.55 2.71 0.67
CA ALA A 103 -5.55 1.26 0.79
C ALA A 103 -6.41 0.60 -0.31
N ALA A 104 -7.60 1.13 -0.57
CA ALA A 104 -8.48 0.63 -1.65
C ALA A 104 -7.84 0.81 -3.04
N ARG A 105 -7.14 1.91 -3.28
CA ARG A 105 -6.42 2.14 -4.56
C ARG A 105 -5.23 1.20 -4.72
N LEU A 106 -4.50 0.89 -3.65
CA LEU A 106 -3.41 -0.08 -3.66
C LEU A 106 -3.94 -1.49 -3.93
N GLU A 107 -5.03 -1.89 -3.26
CA GLU A 107 -5.69 -3.18 -3.51
C GLU A 107 -6.08 -3.33 -4.99
N ALA A 108 -6.77 -2.34 -5.55
CA ALA A 108 -7.15 -2.33 -6.96
C ALA A 108 -5.93 -2.37 -7.92
N ALA A 109 -4.77 -1.89 -7.47
CA ALA A 109 -3.51 -1.90 -8.22
C ALA A 109 -2.71 -3.20 -8.09
N GLY A 110 -3.20 -4.18 -7.31
CA GLY A 110 -2.63 -5.52 -7.17
C GLY A 110 -1.67 -5.72 -6.00
N PHE A 111 -1.59 -4.77 -5.06
CA PHE A 111 -0.88 -5.00 -3.80
C PHE A 111 -1.62 -6.06 -2.98
N VAL A 112 -0.88 -6.94 -2.32
CA VAL A 112 -1.44 -8.15 -1.67
C VAL A 112 -1.57 -7.98 -0.16
N GLU A 113 -0.58 -7.40 0.50
CA GLU A 113 -0.54 -7.25 1.95
C GLU A 113 -0.55 -5.76 2.32
N ILE A 114 -1.75 -5.27 2.70
CA ILE A 114 -2.01 -3.84 2.90
C ILE A 114 -2.46 -3.60 4.33
N TYR A 115 -1.84 -2.63 4.99
CA TYR A 115 -2.19 -2.18 6.32
C TYR A 115 -2.65 -0.72 6.31
N GLU A 116 -3.62 -0.40 7.17
CA GLU A 116 -4.10 0.95 7.40
C GLU A 116 -3.83 1.37 8.85
N ILE A 117 -3.20 2.53 9.04
CA ILE A 117 -3.02 3.13 10.36
C ILE A 117 -4.16 4.12 10.57
N VAL A 118 -5.26 3.64 11.14
CA VAL A 118 -6.54 4.35 11.21
C VAL A 118 -6.47 5.59 12.10
N GLU A 119 -5.74 5.54 13.22
CA GLU A 119 -5.53 6.69 14.09
C GLU A 119 -4.69 7.79 13.45
N GLY A 120 -3.92 7.48 12.43
CA GLY A 120 -3.12 8.43 11.65
C GLY A 120 -2.05 9.16 12.43
N MET A 121 -1.66 10.33 11.91
CA MET A 121 -0.66 11.19 12.57
C MET A 121 -1.21 11.92 13.80
N ALA A 122 -2.45 12.39 13.74
CA ALA A 122 -3.06 13.24 14.76
C ALA A 122 -3.81 12.48 15.86
N GLY A 123 -4.20 11.26 15.59
CA GLY A 123 -5.16 10.50 16.40
C GLY A 123 -6.59 10.65 15.90
N LEU A 124 -7.43 9.74 16.33
CA LEU A 124 -8.84 9.69 15.99
C LEU A 124 -9.65 9.29 17.23
N ASP A 125 -10.62 10.11 17.60
CA ASP A 125 -11.47 9.88 18.76
C ASP A 125 -12.17 8.52 18.70
N GLY A 126 -12.09 7.76 19.78
CA GLY A 126 -12.65 6.42 19.86
C GLY A 126 -11.82 5.32 19.18
N VAL A 127 -10.74 5.66 18.48
CA VAL A 127 -9.83 4.71 17.81
C VAL A 127 -8.49 4.66 18.54
N GLY A 128 -7.83 5.80 18.70
CA GLY A 128 -6.55 5.85 19.40
C GLY A 128 -5.76 7.12 19.20
N ASP A 129 -4.70 7.23 19.98
CA ASP A 129 -3.72 8.29 19.86
C ASP A 129 -2.88 8.06 18.60
N GLY A 130 -2.69 9.12 17.80
CA GLY A 130 -1.91 9.06 16.57
C GLY A 130 -0.40 9.07 16.80
N TRP A 131 0.34 8.96 15.72
CA TRP A 131 1.81 8.89 15.70
C TRP A 131 2.48 9.97 16.56
N ILE A 132 2.03 11.24 16.39
CA ILE A 132 2.62 12.38 17.08
C ILE A 132 2.35 12.32 18.59
N LYS A 133 1.11 12.06 18.98
CA LYS A 133 0.72 12.04 20.41
C LYS A 133 1.34 10.88 21.16
N ARG A 134 1.65 9.79 20.49
CA ARG A 134 2.41 8.65 21.04
C ARG A 134 3.90 8.95 21.19
N GLY A 135 4.38 10.10 20.70
CA GLY A 135 5.80 10.46 20.73
C GLY A 135 6.68 9.62 19.81
N LEU A 136 6.10 8.99 18.79
CA LEU A 136 6.86 8.23 17.81
C LEU A 136 7.70 9.16 16.95
N PRO A 137 8.90 8.72 16.49
CA PRO A 137 9.84 9.60 15.82
C PRO A 137 9.35 10.04 14.45
N THR A 138 9.67 11.30 14.11
CA THR A 138 9.43 11.89 12.80
C THR A 138 10.71 12.41 12.19
N ASP A 139 10.80 12.39 10.86
CA ASP A 139 11.84 13.03 10.09
C ASP A 139 11.31 14.34 9.52
N GLN A 140 12.15 15.37 9.50
CA GLN A 140 11.79 16.65 8.91
C GLN A 140 11.72 16.50 7.40
N PHE A 141 10.60 16.93 6.81
CA PHE A 141 10.48 17.03 5.37
C PHE A 141 11.06 18.36 4.89
N LEU A 142 12.08 18.30 4.05
CA LEU A 142 12.62 19.43 3.35
C LEU A 142 12.16 19.35 1.90
N PRO A 143 11.32 20.29 1.41
CA PRO A 143 10.94 20.30 0.00
C PRO A 143 12.20 20.52 -0.84
N PRO A 144 12.26 19.96 -2.06
CA PRO A 144 13.36 20.21 -2.96
C PRO A 144 13.51 21.72 -3.22
N ASP A 145 14.75 22.20 -3.27
CA ASP A 145 15.04 23.58 -3.61
C ASP A 145 14.49 23.90 -5.02
N ASN A 146 13.74 24.99 -5.14
CA ASN A 146 13.22 25.47 -6.41
C ASN A 146 14.32 26.15 -7.25
#